data_c4745bb172938bad8bc7615c14394589
#
_entry.id   c4745bb172938bad8bc7615c14394589
#
_cell.length_a   1.000
_cell.length_b   1.000
_cell.length_c   1.000
_cell.angle_alpha   90.00
_cell.angle_beta   90.00
_cell.angle_gamma   90.00
#
_symmetry.space_group_name_H-M   'P 1'
#
loop_
_entity.id
_entity.type
_entity.pdbx_description
1 polymer ?
#
loop_
_entity_poly.entity_id
_entity_poly.type
_entity_poly.pdbx_seq_one_letter_code
_entity_poly.pdbx_strand_id
1 'polypeptide(L)'
;MNAELKYKYYSKGHVVIKGVLNKKDLNECKKQLLISYKKIFNKELDYKNIHKFLTKCENNKEWDKMYVAFQDVCKSKSFFNISKKLEALSKKFFNVKTKSITTGYAIGIKNSTRTSYNWHQEKTYYSKIKKKTFHYQFPFFGKCYKSNGTMSVLEGSHTLGEILNYSYNRKFKKSVYSYIPNDIKLIKKYFKEKFLNMDLGDVCIFHENIIHRSNINKTNKIRFAGIVRQRAI
;
A
#
# COMPACT_ATOMS: atom_id res chain seq x y z
N MET A 1 23.94 1.10 -5.39
CA MET A 1 22.86 0.32 -4.75
C MET A 1 23.17 -1.16 -4.93
N ASN A 2 22.95 -1.98 -3.90
CA ASN A 2 23.37 -3.38 -3.83
C ASN A 2 22.75 -4.21 -4.98
N ALA A 3 23.59 -4.96 -5.71
CA ALA A 3 23.19 -5.86 -6.80
C ALA A 3 22.19 -6.93 -6.32
N GLU A 4 22.33 -7.40 -5.08
CA GLU A 4 21.44 -8.37 -4.44
C GLU A 4 19.98 -7.85 -4.35
N LEU A 5 19.77 -6.57 -4.00
CA LEU A 5 18.43 -5.99 -3.93
C LEU A 5 17.77 -5.93 -5.31
N LYS A 6 18.55 -5.58 -6.36
CA LYS A 6 18.07 -5.62 -7.74
C LYS A 6 17.71 -7.04 -8.17
N TYR A 7 18.59 -8.00 -7.88
CA TYR A 7 18.32 -9.40 -8.16
C TYR A 7 17.01 -9.86 -7.49
N LYS A 8 16.82 -9.56 -6.21
CA LYS A 8 15.56 -9.88 -5.50
C LYS A 8 14.34 -9.28 -6.19
N TYR A 9 14.41 -8.02 -6.60
CA TYR A 9 13.30 -7.38 -7.30
C TYR A 9 12.98 -8.08 -8.62
N TYR A 10 13.99 -8.37 -9.45
CA TYR A 10 13.76 -8.97 -10.75
C TYR A 10 13.38 -10.45 -10.69
N SER A 11 13.88 -11.20 -9.72
CA SER A 11 13.58 -12.63 -9.55
C SER A 11 12.29 -12.89 -8.76
N LYS A 12 11.98 -12.05 -7.75
CA LYS A 12 10.84 -12.23 -6.85
C LYS A 12 9.66 -11.30 -7.14
N GLY A 13 9.86 -10.26 -7.97
CA GLY A 13 8.86 -9.24 -8.27
C GLY A 13 8.68 -8.20 -7.16
N HIS A 14 9.45 -8.26 -6.09
CA HIS A 14 9.41 -7.29 -5.00
C HIS A 14 10.72 -7.24 -4.22
N VAL A 15 10.93 -6.14 -3.50
CA VAL A 15 12.03 -6.01 -2.54
C VAL A 15 11.64 -5.03 -1.44
N VAL A 16 12.00 -5.33 -0.19
CA VAL A 16 11.89 -4.40 0.93
C VAL A 16 13.28 -3.80 1.19
N ILE A 17 13.37 -2.47 1.07
CA ILE A 17 14.59 -1.71 1.35
C ILE A 17 14.43 -1.09 2.72
N LYS A 18 15.40 -1.36 3.60
CA LYS A 18 15.40 -0.91 4.97
C LYS A 18 15.81 0.56 5.10
N GLY A 19 15.13 1.31 6.00
CA GLY A 19 15.57 2.64 6.44
C GLY A 19 15.58 3.73 5.36
N VAL A 20 14.75 3.63 4.32
CA VAL A 20 14.67 4.61 3.22
C VAL A 20 14.09 5.95 3.68
N LEU A 21 13.05 5.90 4.52
CA LEU A 21 12.36 7.07 5.04
C LEU A 21 12.80 7.35 6.47
N ASN A 22 13.14 8.59 6.75
CA ASN A 22 13.58 8.98 8.09
C ASN A 22 12.40 9.28 9.04
N LYS A 23 12.70 9.36 10.34
CA LYS A 23 11.69 9.63 11.38
C LYS A 23 10.96 10.97 11.17
N LYS A 24 11.63 11.99 10.64
CA LYS A 24 11.05 13.32 10.38
C LYS A 24 9.91 13.22 9.36
N ASP A 25 10.17 12.58 8.21
CA ASP A 25 9.14 12.39 7.16
C ASP A 25 7.90 11.68 7.68
N LEU A 26 8.12 10.59 8.43
CA LEU A 26 7.04 9.78 8.97
C LEU A 26 6.26 10.52 10.06
N ASN A 27 6.93 11.30 10.90
CA ASN A 27 6.28 12.10 11.94
C ASN A 27 5.42 13.21 11.34
N GLU A 28 5.86 13.85 10.27
CA GLU A 28 5.03 14.84 9.56
C GLU A 28 3.76 14.20 8.96
N CYS A 29 3.86 12.99 8.38
CA CYS A 29 2.68 12.26 7.92
C CYS A 29 1.73 11.90 9.07
N LYS A 30 2.26 11.50 10.23
CA LYS A 30 1.46 11.21 11.42
C LYS A 30 0.74 12.44 11.95
N LYS A 31 1.44 13.58 12.04
CA LYS A 31 0.83 14.85 12.45
C LYS A 31 -0.30 15.25 11.51
N GLN A 32 -0.03 15.18 10.20
CA GLN A 32 -1.04 15.49 9.19
C GLN A 32 -2.27 14.57 9.31
N LEU A 33 -2.08 13.29 9.62
CA LEU A 33 -3.19 12.36 9.85
C LEU A 33 -4.10 12.84 10.99
N LEU A 34 -3.51 13.21 12.14
CA LEU A 34 -4.28 13.72 13.29
C LEU A 34 -4.99 15.03 12.97
N ILE A 35 -4.33 15.95 12.26
CA ILE A 35 -4.92 17.22 11.81
C ILE A 35 -6.12 16.94 10.88
N SER A 36 -5.98 16.06 9.91
CA SER A 36 -7.04 15.71 8.98
C SER A 36 -8.23 15.06 9.68
N TYR A 37 -7.99 14.20 10.66
CA TYR A 37 -9.05 13.61 11.46
C TYR A 37 -9.74 14.65 12.35
N LYS A 38 -8.99 15.54 13.01
CA LYS A 38 -9.56 16.65 13.77
C LYS A 38 -10.51 17.48 12.91
N LYS A 39 -10.05 17.88 11.71
CA LYS A 39 -10.83 18.66 10.76
C LYS A 39 -12.13 17.98 10.32
N ILE A 40 -12.07 16.68 10.00
CA ILE A 40 -13.22 15.96 9.42
C ILE A 40 -14.22 15.48 10.49
N PHE A 41 -13.73 15.10 11.66
CA PHE A 41 -14.56 14.55 12.73
C PHE A 41 -14.85 15.53 13.85
N ASN A 42 -14.29 16.75 13.79
CA ASN A 42 -14.35 17.76 14.86
C ASN A 42 -13.97 17.18 16.22
N LYS A 43 -12.88 16.40 16.27
CA LYS A 43 -12.45 15.68 17.46
C LYS A 43 -10.94 15.67 17.60
N GLU A 44 -10.46 16.02 18.79
CA GLU A 44 -9.04 15.87 19.13
C GLU A 44 -8.67 14.39 19.24
N LEU A 45 -7.63 14.01 18.51
CA LEU A 45 -7.09 12.66 18.52
C LEU A 45 -5.58 12.70 18.78
N ASP A 46 -5.12 11.70 19.48
CA ASP A 46 -3.71 11.44 19.71
C ASP A 46 -3.30 10.05 19.18
N TYR A 47 -2.03 9.73 19.29
CA TYR A 47 -1.48 8.45 18.83
C TYR A 47 -1.96 7.24 19.66
N LYS A 48 -2.50 7.45 20.86
CA LYS A 48 -2.98 6.37 21.74
C LYS A 48 -4.43 6.02 21.42
N ASN A 49 -5.26 7.05 21.20
CA ASN A 49 -6.71 6.87 21.05
C ASN A 49 -7.17 6.67 19.59
N ILE A 50 -6.36 7.01 18.58
CA ILE A 50 -6.71 6.89 17.16
C ILE A 50 -7.16 5.47 16.78
N HIS A 51 -6.54 4.45 17.33
CA HIS A 51 -6.88 3.05 17.04
C HIS A 51 -8.32 2.71 17.48
N LYS A 52 -8.67 3.07 18.71
CA LYS A 52 -10.03 2.87 19.25
C LYS A 52 -11.06 3.71 18.51
N PHE A 53 -10.71 4.94 18.20
CA PHE A 53 -11.57 5.85 17.46
C PHE A 53 -11.93 5.32 16.07
N LEU A 54 -10.94 4.93 15.26
CA LEU A 54 -11.18 4.42 13.92
C LEU A 54 -11.90 3.08 13.90
N THR A 55 -11.67 2.23 14.91
CA THR A 55 -12.47 1.00 15.06
C THR A 55 -13.94 1.33 15.32
N LYS A 56 -14.23 2.37 16.12
CA LYS A 56 -15.60 2.85 16.33
C LYS A 56 -16.20 3.40 15.03
N CYS A 57 -15.45 4.21 14.26
CA CYS A 57 -15.90 4.73 12.97
C CYS A 57 -16.22 3.60 11.98
N GLU A 58 -15.42 2.53 11.96
CA GLU A 58 -15.70 1.35 11.12
C GLU A 58 -17.01 0.69 11.52
N ASN A 59 -17.24 0.48 12.82
CA ASN A 59 -18.46 -0.12 13.35
C ASN A 59 -19.69 0.77 13.08
N ASN A 60 -19.54 2.08 13.17
CA ASN A 60 -20.60 3.06 12.90
C ASN A 60 -20.78 3.33 11.40
N LYS A 61 -20.04 2.67 10.52
CA LYS A 61 -20.08 2.86 9.06
C LYS A 61 -19.75 4.28 8.59
N GLU A 62 -18.92 5.02 9.33
CA GLU A 62 -18.46 6.38 8.99
C GLU A 62 -17.33 6.36 7.95
N TRP A 63 -17.46 5.51 6.95
CA TRP A 63 -16.41 5.21 5.98
C TRP A 63 -16.05 6.39 5.08
N ASP A 64 -17.05 7.17 4.67
CA ASP A 64 -16.82 8.30 3.76
C ASP A 64 -15.98 9.38 4.45
N LYS A 65 -16.26 9.67 5.74
CA LYS A 65 -15.44 10.57 6.55
C LYS A 65 -14.01 10.07 6.71
N MET A 66 -13.85 8.77 7.02
CA MET A 66 -12.53 8.15 7.11
C MET A 66 -11.76 8.27 5.78
N TYR A 67 -12.44 8.01 4.66
CA TYR A 67 -11.86 8.11 3.33
C TYR A 67 -11.39 9.54 3.03
N VAL A 68 -12.22 10.56 3.28
CA VAL A 68 -11.88 11.98 3.07
C VAL A 68 -10.65 12.37 3.89
N ALA A 69 -10.60 12.00 5.18
CA ALA A 69 -9.45 12.29 6.03
C ALA A 69 -8.17 11.67 5.51
N PHE A 70 -8.21 10.42 5.02
CA PHE A 70 -7.04 9.78 4.42
C PHE A 70 -6.62 10.42 3.10
N GLN A 71 -7.57 10.83 2.25
CA GLN A 71 -7.26 11.54 1.01
C GLN A 71 -6.57 12.88 1.28
N ASP A 72 -6.98 13.59 2.33
CA ASP A 72 -6.32 14.83 2.75
C ASP A 72 -4.85 14.60 3.13
N VAL A 73 -4.55 13.54 3.90
CA VAL A 73 -3.18 13.13 4.20
C VAL A 73 -2.38 12.84 2.93
N CYS A 74 -2.93 12.08 2.01
CA CYS A 74 -2.25 11.70 0.77
C CYS A 74 -1.95 12.90 -0.16
N LYS A 75 -2.71 13.99 -0.03
CA LYS A 75 -2.50 15.25 -0.77
C LYS A 75 -1.56 16.22 -0.05
N SER A 76 -1.14 15.91 1.17
CA SER A 76 -0.32 16.80 1.99
C SER A 76 1.11 17.00 1.47
N LYS A 77 1.73 18.11 1.89
CA LYS A 77 3.15 18.40 1.60
C LYS A 77 4.08 17.28 2.10
N SER A 78 3.75 16.64 3.22
CA SER A 78 4.54 15.52 3.77
C SER A 78 4.54 14.31 2.82
N PHE A 79 3.38 13.95 2.27
CA PHE A 79 3.31 12.89 1.26
C PHE A 79 3.98 13.26 -0.07
N PHE A 80 3.86 14.51 -0.49
CA PHE A 80 4.59 15.00 -1.66
C PHE A 80 6.12 14.87 -1.48
N ASN A 81 6.65 15.25 -0.31
CA ASN A 81 8.08 15.12 -0.01
C ASN A 81 8.54 13.64 -0.04
N ILE A 82 7.73 12.73 0.52
CA ILE A 82 8.00 11.29 0.41
C ILE A 82 8.00 10.84 -1.05
N SER A 83 7.02 11.27 -1.86
CA SER A 83 6.96 10.95 -3.29
C SER A 83 8.23 11.38 -4.03
N LYS A 84 8.77 12.56 -3.74
CA LYS A 84 10.04 13.04 -4.31
C LYS A 84 11.24 12.18 -3.89
N LYS A 85 11.30 11.73 -2.63
CA LYS A 85 12.34 10.79 -2.19
C LYS A 85 12.24 9.45 -2.91
N LEU A 86 11.04 8.97 -3.16
CA LEU A 86 10.83 7.73 -3.91
C LEU A 86 11.13 7.89 -5.41
N GLU A 87 10.94 9.08 -6.01
CA GLU A 87 11.42 9.38 -7.38
C GLU A 87 12.96 9.30 -7.45
N ALA A 88 13.65 9.86 -6.46
CA ALA A 88 15.10 9.74 -6.35
C ALA A 88 15.55 8.29 -6.15
N LEU A 89 14.81 7.52 -5.34
CA LEU A 89 15.04 6.09 -5.17
C LEU A 89 14.87 5.31 -6.49
N SER A 90 13.85 5.62 -7.30
CA SER A 90 13.65 5.03 -8.62
C SER A 90 14.85 5.26 -9.53
N LYS A 91 15.33 6.51 -9.59
CA LYS A 91 16.52 6.85 -10.38
C LYS A 91 17.74 6.04 -9.92
N LYS A 92 17.96 5.94 -8.61
CA LYS A 92 19.09 5.19 -8.04
C LYS A 92 18.94 3.66 -8.22
N PHE A 93 17.73 3.12 -8.09
CA PHE A 93 17.48 1.69 -8.12
C PHE A 93 17.36 1.15 -9.55
N PHE A 94 16.58 1.80 -10.40
CA PHE A 94 16.27 1.34 -11.75
C PHE A 94 17.06 2.05 -12.85
N ASN A 95 17.79 3.12 -12.51
CA ASN A 95 18.39 4.06 -13.48
C ASN A 95 17.35 4.69 -14.42
N VAL A 96 16.15 4.94 -13.90
CA VAL A 96 15.01 5.50 -14.66
C VAL A 96 14.50 6.74 -13.93
N LYS A 97 14.29 7.83 -14.67
CA LYS A 97 13.55 8.99 -14.15
C LYS A 97 12.07 8.64 -14.09
N THR A 98 11.43 9.00 -13.00
CA THR A 98 10.01 8.73 -12.77
C THR A 98 9.29 9.96 -12.27
N LYS A 99 7.96 9.98 -12.46
CA LYS A 99 7.06 10.97 -11.87
C LYS A 99 5.95 10.25 -11.13
N SER A 100 5.65 10.70 -9.92
CA SER A 100 4.51 10.19 -9.15
C SER A 100 3.19 10.53 -9.86
N ILE A 101 2.35 9.54 -10.05
CA ILE A 101 1.05 9.66 -10.73
C ILE A 101 -0.11 9.60 -9.75
N THR A 102 0.03 8.80 -8.70
CA THR A 102 -0.96 8.74 -7.63
C THR A 102 -0.29 8.48 -6.29
N THR A 103 -0.89 9.04 -5.25
CA THR A 103 -0.63 8.70 -3.85
C THR A 103 -1.88 8.07 -3.27
N GLY A 104 -1.69 7.18 -2.32
CA GLY A 104 -2.78 6.47 -1.69
C GLY A 104 -2.37 5.92 -0.33
N TYR A 105 -3.26 5.14 0.22
CA TYR A 105 -3.03 4.49 1.51
C TYR A 105 -3.63 3.08 1.53
N ALA A 106 -3.13 2.28 2.44
CA ALA A 106 -3.74 1.02 2.83
C ALA A 106 -3.91 1.01 4.35
N ILE A 107 -5.15 0.94 4.79
CA ILE A 107 -5.50 0.82 6.21
C ILE A 107 -5.92 -0.61 6.50
N GLY A 108 -5.59 -1.12 7.68
CA GLY A 108 -6.08 -2.41 8.16
C GLY A 108 -6.71 -2.24 9.53
N ILE A 109 -8.03 -2.30 9.60
CA ILE A 109 -8.81 -2.25 10.85
C ILE A 109 -9.07 -3.69 11.31
N LYS A 110 -9.09 -3.92 12.63
CA LYS A 110 -9.28 -5.26 13.20
C LYS A 110 -10.51 -5.95 12.61
N ASN A 111 -10.29 -7.16 12.08
CA ASN A 111 -11.32 -8.04 11.50
C ASN A 111 -12.15 -7.41 10.36
N SER A 112 -11.79 -6.20 9.88
CA SER A 112 -12.49 -5.57 8.77
C SER A 112 -12.14 -6.24 7.45
N THR A 113 -13.13 -6.84 6.81
CA THR A 113 -13.01 -7.37 5.44
C THR A 113 -13.04 -6.24 4.41
N ARG A 114 -13.59 -5.07 4.77
CA ARG A 114 -13.65 -3.88 3.92
C ARG A 114 -12.26 -3.32 3.63
N THR A 115 -11.36 -3.34 4.63
CA THR A 115 -9.99 -2.82 4.50
C THR A 115 -8.99 -3.86 3.99
N SER A 116 -9.43 -5.04 3.59
CA SER A 116 -8.63 -6.08 2.97
C SER A 116 -8.93 -6.18 1.47
N TYR A 117 -7.90 -6.07 0.64
CA TYR A 117 -8.02 -6.28 -0.81
C TYR A 117 -7.71 -7.73 -1.14
N ASN A 118 -8.46 -8.31 -2.09
CA ASN A 118 -8.19 -9.63 -2.63
C ASN A 118 -6.95 -9.65 -3.53
N TRP A 119 -6.54 -10.84 -3.95
CA TRP A 119 -5.47 -11.03 -4.91
C TRP A 119 -5.71 -10.26 -6.20
N HIS A 120 -4.78 -9.41 -6.61
CA HIS A 120 -4.88 -8.57 -7.79
C HIS A 120 -3.49 -8.15 -8.28
N GLN A 121 -3.43 -7.58 -9.46
CA GLN A 121 -2.26 -6.89 -10.00
C GLN A 121 -2.53 -5.38 -10.08
N GLU A 122 -1.54 -4.55 -9.80
CA GLU A 122 -1.68 -3.10 -10.01
C GLU A 122 -1.85 -2.76 -11.49
N LYS A 123 -1.20 -3.49 -12.39
CA LYS A 123 -1.31 -3.28 -13.85
C LYS A 123 -2.74 -3.26 -14.33
N THR A 124 -3.60 -4.10 -13.81
CA THR A 124 -5.02 -4.15 -14.18
C THR A 124 -5.75 -2.81 -13.98
N TYR A 125 -5.38 -2.03 -12.94
CA TYR A 125 -5.96 -0.71 -12.69
C TYR A 125 -5.33 0.40 -13.54
N TYR A 126 -4.16 0.14 -14.11
CA TYR A 126 -3.36 1.08 -14.88
C TYR A 126 -3.10 0.60 -16.32
N SER A 127 -3.95 -0.26 -16.86
CA SER A 127 -3.82 -0.87 -18.20
C SER A 127 -3.66 0.16 -19.31
N LYS A 128 -4.29 1.34 -19.19
CA LYS A 128 -4.16 2.46 -20.13
C LYS A 128 -2.77 3.12 -20.12
N ILE A 129 -1.97 2.90 -19.08
CA ILE A 129 -0.62 3.47 -19.00
C ILE A 129 0.34 2.53 -19.73
N LYS A 130 0.77 2.94 -20.93
CA LYS A 130 1.72 2.15 -21.75
C LYS A 130 3.14 2.13 -21.19
N LYS A 131 3.56 3.21 -20.46
CA LYS A 131 4.88 3.28 -19.84
C LYS A 131 4.92 2.42 -18.57
N LYS A 132 6.12 1.88 -18.27
CA LYS A 132 6.36 1.09 -17.06
C LYS A 132 5.99 1.88 -15.80
N THR A 133 5.30 1.21 -14.87
CA THR A 133 4.93 1.78 -13.57
C THR A 133 5.71 1.12 -12.44
N PHE A 134 5.92 1.89 -11.37
CA PHE A 134 6.66 1.47 -10.19
C PHE A 134 5.79 1.74 -8.97
N HIS A 135 5.69 0.77 -8.09
CA HIS A 135 4.78 0.79 -6.97
C HIS A 135 5.55 0.68 -5.66
N TYR A 136 5.22 1.58 -4.73
CA TYR A 136 5.87 1.71 -3.44
C TYR A 136 4.84 1.61 -2.33
N GLN A 137 5.15 0.82 -1.30
CA GLN A 137 4.38 0.78 -0.07
C GLN A 137 5.32 0.95 1.12
N PHE A 138 4.90 1.74 2.11
CA PHE A 138 5.68 1.99 3.31
C PHE A 138 4.78 2.17 4.53
N PRO A 139 5.17 1.66 5.71
CA PRO A 139 4.51 1.98 6.97
C PRO A 139 4.74 3.44 7.33
N PHE A 140 3.69 4.18 7.71
CA PHE A 140 3.87 5.54 8.23
C PHE A 140 3.34 5.74 9.65
N PHE A 141 2.59 4.76 10.17
CA PHE A 141 2.07 4.78 11.53
C PHE A 141 2.12 3.37 12.13
N GLY A 142 3.22 3.05 12.79
CA GLY A 142 3.47 1.68 13.29
C GLY A 142 4.05 0.76 12.21
N LYS A 143 4.33 -0.46 12.62
CA LYS A 143 4.89 -1.50 11.77
C LYS A 143 3.81 -2.17 10.91
N CYS A 144 4.21 -2.77 9.79
CA CYS A 144 3.35 -3.62 8.97
C CYS A 144 3.84 -5.07 9.05
N TYR A 145 3.11 -5.92 9.75
CA TYR A 145 3.46 -7.34 9.96
C TYR A 145 2.28 -8.26 9.62
N LYS A 146 2.57 -9.56 9.50
CA LYS A 146 1.55 -10.59 9.24
C LYS A 146 0.37 -10.49 10.22
N SER A 147 0.63 -10.29 11.50
CA SER A 147 -0.40 -10.19 12.55
C SER A 147 -1.37 -9.03 12.37
N ASN A 148 -0.91 -7.88 11.85
CA ASN A 148 -1.75 -6.71 11.63
C ASN A 148 -2.17 -6.51 10.16
N GLY A 149 -2.10 -7.59 9.37
CA GLY A 149 -2.66 -7.62 8.03
C GLY A 149 -1.80 -6.94 6.97
N THR A 150 -0.47 -7.05 7.07
CA THR A 150 0.43 -6.53 6.02
C THR A 150 0.09 -7.08 4.63
N MET A 151 0.62 -6.45 3.60
CA MET A 151 0.54 -6.97 2.24
C MET A 151 1.25 -8.31 2.14
N SER A 152 0.68 -9.26 1.41
CA SER A 152 1.36 -10.44 0.94
C SER A 152 1.38 -10.49 -0.58
N VAL A 153 2.41 -11.12 -1.12
CA VAL A 153 2.64 -11.31 -2.56
C VAL A 153 2.76 -12.79 -2.88
N LEU A 154 2.46 -13.18 -4.10
CA LEU A 154 2.87 -14.46 -4.66
C LEU A 154 4.24 -14.25 -5.31
N GLU A 155 5.32 -14.69 -4.64
CA GLU A 155 6.69 -14.45 -5.09
C GLU A 155 6.92 -15.02 -6.49
N GLY A 156 7.47 -14.20 -7.39
CA GLY A 156 7.72 -14.59 -8.78
C GLY A 156 6.53 -14.48 -9.73
N SER A 157 5.30 -14.27 -9.24
CA SER A 157 4.09 -14.25 -10.08
C SER A 157 4.07 -13.13 -11.14
N HIS A 158 4.95 -12.14 -11.03
CA HIS A 158 5.09 -11.08 -12.05
C HIS A 158 5.60 -11.60 -13.40
N THR A 159 6.25 -12.79 -13.41
CA THR A 159 6.71 -13.47 -14.64
C THR A 159 5.57 -13.96 -15.52
N LEU A 160 4.35 -14.06 -14.98
CA LEU A 160 3.13 -14.36 -15.76
C LEU A 160 2.71 -13.19 -16.67
N GLY A 161 3.32 -12.01 -16.53
CA GLY A 161 2.90 -10.81 -17.23
C GLY A 161 1.58 -10.23 -16.69
N GLU A 162 0.89 -9.45 -17.51
CA GLU A 162 -0.45 -8.92 -17.21
C GLU A 162 -1.50 -10.01 -17.40
N ILE A 163 -2.27 -10.27 -16.35
CA ILE A 163 -3.37 -11.23 -16.41
C ILE A 163 -4.62 -10.50 -16.90
N LEU A 164 -5.14 -10.92 -18.05
CA LEU A 164 -6.31 -10.31 -18.68
C LEU A 164 -7.63 -10.99 -18.29
N ASN A 165 -7.56 -12.26 -17.84
CA ASN A 165 -8.72 -13.03 -17.43
C ASN A 165 -8.96 -12.92 -15.92
N TYR A 166 -9.86 -12.01 -15.54
CA TYR A 166 -10.19 -11.74 -14.15
C TYR A 166 -11.69 -11.51 -13.93
N SER A 167 -12.14 -11.84 -12.72
CA SER A 167 -13.49 -11.51 -12.24
C SER A 167 -13.47 -10.18 -11.50
N TYR A 168 -14.46 -9.37 -11.80
CA TYR A 168 -14.65 -8.10 -11.12
C TYR A 168 -15.55 -8.33 -9.90
N ASN A 169 -15.00 -8.11 -8.71
CA ASN A 169 -15.77 -8.24 -7.47
C ASN A 169 -15.89 -6.87 -6.79
N ARG A 170 -17.12 -6.41 -6.64
CA ARG A 170 -17.47 -5.23 -5.87
C ARG A 170 -17.85 -5.65 -4.46
N LYS A 171 -16.92 -5.50 -3.51
CA LYS A 171 -17.17 -5.87 -2.10
C LYS A 171 -18.27 -5.03 -1.43
N PHE A 172 -18.39 -3.75 -1.79
CA PHE A 172 -19.33 -2.80 -1.20
C PHE A 172 -19.85 -1.83 -2.27
N LYS A 173 -21.12 -1.39 -2.13
CA LYS A 173 -21.81 -0.59 -3.16
C LYS A 173 -21.05 0.66 -3.67
N LYS A 174 -20.09 1.22 -2.92
CA LYS A 174 -19.43 2.49 -3.29
C LYS A 174 -17.90 2.53 -3.16
N SER A 175 -17.18 1.50 -2.71
CA SER A 175 -15.81 1.77 -2.27
C SER A 175 -14.70 0.77 -2.59
N VAL A 176 -14.92 -0.52 -2.66
CA VAL A 176 -13.81 -1.47 -2.83
C VAL A 176 -14.06 -2.40 -4.01
N TYR A 177 -13.22 -2.25 -5.03
CA TYR A 177 -13.23 -3.07 -6.22
C TYR A 177 -11.99 -3.96 -6.22
N SER A 178 -12.13 -5.20 -6.61
CA SER A 178 -11.00 -6.11 -6.81
C SER A 178 -11.14 -6.82 -8.15
N TYR A 179 -10.11 -6.73 -8.96
CA TYR A 179 -9.94 -7.55 -10.14
C TYR A 179 -9.18 -8.80 -9.72
N ILE A 180 -9.90 -9.91 -9.53
CA ILE A 180 -9.34 -11.16 -9.04
C ILE A 180 -9.02 -12.04 -10.24
N PRO A 181 -7.76 -12.50 -10.43
CA PRO A 181 -7.45 -13.47 -11.48
C PRO A 181 -8.34 -14.70 -11.34
N ASN A 182 -8.99 -15.13 -12.45
CA ASN A 182 -9.90 -16.27 -12.42
C ASN A 182 -9.18 -17.54 -11.96
N ASP A 183 -7.93 -17.72 -12.37
CA ASP A 183 -7.12 -18.89 -12.06
C ASP A 183 -6.31 -18.75 -10.76
N ILE A 184 -6.71 -17.84 -9.87
CA ILE A 184 -5.95 -17.57 -8.64
C ILE A 184 -5.68 -18.82 -7.79
N LYS A 185 -6.61 -19.78 -7.78
CA LYS A 185 -6.43 -21.05 -7.05
C LYS A 185 -5.30 -21.89 -7.65
N LEU A 186 -5.20 -21.92 -8.98
CA LEU A 186 -4.14 -22.62 -9.70
C LEU A 186 -2.80 -21.88 -9.52
N ILE A 187 -2.77 -20.58 -9.71
CA ILE A 187 -1.57 -19.74 -9.56
C ILE A 187 -0.95 -19.94 -8.18
N LYS A 188 -1.75 -20.00 -7.12
CA LYS A 188 -1.28 -20.23 -5.74
C LYS A 188 -0.62 -21.60 -5.51
N LYS A 189 -0.79 -22.57 -6.38
CA LYS A 189 -0.08 -23.86 -6.30
C LYS A 189 1.38 -23.73 -6.75
N TYR A 190 1.66 -22.80 -7.66
CA TYR A 190 2.99 -22.61 -8.26
C TYR A 190 3.80 -21.48 -7.59
N PHE A 191 3.15 -20.50 -7.00
CA PHE A 191 3.81 -19.33 -6.42
C PHE A 191 3.57 -19.25 -4.91
N LYS A 192 4.68 -19.21 -4.16
CA LYS A 192 4.63 -19.17 -2.69
C LYS A 192 4.17 -17.79 -2.17
N GLU A 193 3.22 -17.80 -1.26
CA GLU A 193 2.79 -16.57 -0.57
C GLU A 193 3.86 -16.10 0.42
N LYS A 194 4.26 -14.84 0.31
CA LYS A 194 5.19 -14.14 1.19
C LYS A 194 4.53 -12.92 1.82
N PHE A 195 4.54 -12.85 3.15
CA PHE A 195 4.11 -11.67 3.89
C PHE A 195 5.25 -10.64 3.94
N LEU A 196 4.94 -9.40 3.61
CA LEU A 196 5.92 -8.31 3.57
C LEU A 196 5.96 -7.59 4.91
N ASN A 197 6.81 -8.06 5.80
CA ASN A 197 7.01 -7.41 7.09
C ASN A 197 7.91 -6.19 6.93
N MET A 198 7.44 -5.04 7.42
CA MET A 198 8.13 -3.76 7.30
C MET A 198 8.11 -3.01 8.63
N ASP A 199 9.24 -2.48 9.04
CA ASP A 199 9.38 -1.52 10.13
C ASP A 199 9.16 -0.09 9.63
N LEU A 200 9.02 0.88 10.54
CA LEU A 200 8.96 2.29 10.18
C LEU A 200 10.26 2.72 9.49
N GLY A 201 10.11 3.35 8.33
CA GLY A 201 11.23 3.76 7.48
C GLY A 201 11.53 2.80 6.33
N ASP A 202 11.06 1.56 6.39
CA ASP A 202 11.20 0.61 5.30
C ASP A 202 10.29 0.96 4.14
N VAL A 203 10.72 0.62 2.93
CA VAL A 203 9.93 0.79 1.71
C VAL A 203 9.94 -0.52 0.93
N CYS A 204 8.77 -1.04 0.64
CA CYS A 204 8.61 -2.11 -0.34
C CYS A 204 8.48 -1.50 -1.74
N ILE A 205 9.31 -1.98 -2.68
CA ILE A 205 9.13 -1.77 -4.11
C ILE A 205 8.57 -3.06 -4.69
N PHE A 206 7.50 -2.99 -5.47
CA PHE A 206 6.92 -4.16 -6.09
C PHE A 206 6.54 -3.93 -7.55
N HIS A 207 6.60 -5.00 -8.34
CA HIS A 207 6.35 -4.98 -9.77
C HIS A 207 4.85 -4.82 -10.06
N GLU A 208 4.49 -4.06 -11.10
CA GLU A 208 3.09 -3.82 -11.49
C GLU A 208 2.29 -5.10 -11.75
N ASN A 209 2.95 -6.16 -12.19
CA ASN A 209 2.34 -7.47 -12.48
C ASN A 209 2.43 -8.47 -11.33
N ILE A 210 3.02 -8.13 -10.17
CA ILE A 210 3.03 -9.08 -9.07
C ILE A 210 1.63 -9.23 -8.48
N ILE A 211 1.22 -10.46 -8.28
CA ILE A 211 -0.08 -10.74 -7.65
C ILE A 211 0.08 -10.57 -6.14
N HIS A 212 -0.72 -9.67 -5.58
CA HIS A 212 -0.65 -9.32 -4.16
C HIS A 212 -2.03 -9.07 -3.56
N ARG A 213 -2.08 -9.06 -2.24
CA ARG A 213 -3.30 -8.75 -1.49
C ARG A 213 -2.98 -8.01 -0.19
N SER A 214 -3.98 -7.32 0.38
CA SER A 214 -3.97 -6.89 1.78
C SER A 214 -4.64 -7.95 2.65
N ASN A 215 -4.04 -8.28 3.78
CA ASN A 215 -4.55 -9.28 4.70
C ASN A 215 -5.42 -8.66 5.81
N ILE A 216 -6.22 -9.49 6.46
CA ILE A 216 -7.05 -9.07 7.60
C ILE A 216 -6.14 -8.79 8.80
N ASN A 217 -6.34 -7.63 9.41
CA ASN A 217 -5.69 -7.29 10.67
C ASN A 217 -6.37 -8.04 11.83
N LYS A 218 -5.60 -8.81 12.57
CA LYS A 218 -6.08 -9.57 13.75
C LYS A 218 -5.74 -8.89 15.08
N THR A 219 -5.14 -7.70 15.05
CA THR A 219 -4.71 -6.97 16.25
C THR A 219 -5.60 -5.78 16.56
N ASN A 220 -5.52 -5.27 17.79
CA ASN A 220 -6.22 -4.04 18.19
C ASN A 220 -5.55 -2.75 17.66
N LYS A 221 -4.36 -2.86 17.04
CA LYS A 221 -3.65 -1.72 16.45
C LYS A 221 -3.94 -1.64 14.96
N ILE A 222 -4.42 -0.51 14.52
CA ILE A 222 -4.68 -0.27 13.10
C ILE A 222 -3.36 -0.18 12.35
N ARG A 223 -3.27 -0.85 11.21
CA ARG A 223 -2.16 -0.72 10.28
C ARG A 223 -2.39 0.45 9.34
N PHE A 224 -1.38 1.30 9.20
CA PHE A 224 -1.37 2.40 8.23
C PHE A 224 -0.15 2.26 7.32
N ALA A 225 -0.39 2.17 6.03
CA ALA A 225 0.66 2.18 5.02
C ALA A 225 0.36 3.22 3.95
N GLY A 226 1.36 3.98 3.57
CA GLY A 226 1.32 4.88 2.42
C GLY A 226 1.62 4.11 1.15
N ILE A 227 1.03 4.55 0.05
CA ILE A 227 1.25 4.00 -1.29
C ILE A 227 1.60 5.15 -2.22
N VAL A 228 2.66 4.98 -3.00
CA VAL A 228 3.04 5.90 -4.08
C VAL A 228 3.20 5.09 -5.35
N ARG A 229 2.61 5.57 -6.42
CA ARG A 229 2.73 4.98 -7.74
C ARG A 229 3.38 5.98 -8.68
N GLN A 230 4.35 5.50 -9.45
CA GLN A 230 5.15 6.33 -10.35
C GLN A 230 5.12 5.73 -11.76
N ARG A 231 5.27 6.57 -12.76
CA ARG A 231 5.51 6.14 -14.16
C ARG A 231 6.90 6.61 -14.61
N ALA A 232 7.52 5.88 -15.49
CA ALA A 232 8.69 6.34 -16.24
C ALA A 232 8.38 7.60 -17.05
N ILE A 233 9.32 8.55 -17.17
CA ILE A 233 9.21 9.77 -17.98
C ILE A 233 10.27 9.77 -19.09
#